data_c78622f3c1fcdc60d6b218d6740ca18e
#
_entry.id   c78622f3c1fcdc60d6b218d6740ca18e
#
_cell.length_a   1.000
_cell.length_b   1.000
_cell.length_c   1.000
_cell.angle_alpha   90.00
_cell.angle_beta   90.00
_cell.angle_gamma   90.00
#
_symmetry.space_group_name_H-M   'P 1'
#
loop_
_entity.id
_entity.type
_entity.pdbx_description
1 polymer ?
#
loop_
_entity_poly.entity_id
_entity_poly.type
_entity_poly.pdbx_seq_one_letter_code
_entity_poly.pdbx_strand_id
1 'polypeptide(L)'
;MPQDRSAPGTPQDWLTRAKSDLALARMALPPEALYEDLCFHAQQAAEKALKAVYQHHGWTFRYTHDLKELATDLVSKGLIVPPEVDDAAVLTSFAWESRYPGLGEPVSEKEYRDAVRHAEAVVAWAERELGQLKGKQ
;
A
#
# COMPACT_ATOMS: atom_id res chain seq x y z
N MET A 1 -4.81 25.93 4.55
CA MET A 1 -5.90 25.30 5.30
C MET A 1 -5.42 24.00 5.88
N PRO A 2 -5.67 23.77 7.14
CA PRO A 2 -5.36 22.44 7.71
C PRO A 2 -6.25 21.36 7.07
N GLN A 3 -5.69 20.19 6.95
CA GLN A 3 -6.45 19.04 6.46
C GLN A 3 -7.20 18.41 7.62
N ASP A 4 -8.40 17.94 7.34
CA ASP A 4 -9.13 17.12 8.29
C ASP A 4 -8.40 15.80 8.41
N ARG A 5 -7.94 15.49 9.61
CA ARG A 5 -7.16 14.28 9.84
C ARG A 5 -7.75 13.50 10.99
N SER A 6 -7.76 12.18 10.83
CA SER A 6 -8.14 11.28 11.90
C SER A 6 -7.09 11.27 13.00
N ALA A 7 -7.46 10.82 14.19
CA ALA A 7 -6.51 10.66 15.28
C ALA A 7 -5.37 9.74 14.84
N PRO A 8 -4.14 10.01 15.28
CA PRO A 8 -2.99 9.21 14.86
C PRO A 8 -3.14 7.74 15.21
N GLY A 9 -2.79 6.89 14.26
CA GLY A 9 -2.74 5.44 14.47
C GLY A 9 -4.07 4.74 14.40
N THR A 10 -5.17 5.46 14.16
CA THR A 10 -6.47 4.82 13.98
C THR A 10 -6.55 4.17 12.61
N PRO A 11 -7.52 3.26 12.39
CA PRO A 11 -7.71 2.69 11.05
C PRO A 11 -7.89 3.76 9.99
N GLN A 12 -8.64 4.81 10.28
CA GLN A 12 -8.86 5.90 9.34
C GLN A 12 -7.59 6.67 9.06
N ASP A 13 -6.74 6.87 10.07
CA ASP A 13 -5.48 7.55 9.85
C ASP A 13 -4.58 6.73 8.93
N TRP A 14 -4.47 5.43 9.18
CA TRP A 14 -3.68 4.57 8.31
C TRP A 14 -4.19 4.58 6.88
N LEU A 15 -5.52 4.53 6.72
CA LEU A 15 -6.11 4.56 5.39
C LEU A 15 -5.86 5.90 4.70
N THR A 16 -5.95 7.01 5.43
CA THR A 16 -5.66 8.33 4.87
C THR A 16 -4.22 8.38 4.37
N ARG A 17 -3.28 7.83 5.16
CA ARG A 17 -1.87 7.82 4.75
C ARG A 17 -1.64 6.91 3.57
N ALA A 18 -2.33 5.78 3.51
CA ALA A 18 -2.25 4.89 2.35
C ALA A 18 -2.71 5.60 1.09
N LYS A 19 -3.83 6.31 1.18
CA LYS A 19 -4.37 7.05 0.02
C LYS A 19 -3.47 8.20 -0.38
N SER A 20 -2.81 8.83 0.59
CA SER A 20 -1.84 9.87 0.30
C SER A 20 -0.66 9.31 -0.51
N ASP A 21 -0.12 8.18 -0.07
CA ASP A 21 0.97 7.56 -0.82
C ASP A 21 0.52 7.11 -2.21
N LEU A 22 -0.72 6.63 -2.31
CA LEU A 22 -1.24 6.23 -3.62
C LEU A 22 -1.35 7.42 -4.56
N ALA A 23 -1.79 8.57 -4.04
CA ALA A 23 -1.88 9.78 -4.84
C ALA A 23 -0.50 10.19 -5.36
N LEU A 24 0.52 10.07 -4.50
CA LEU A 24 1.90 10.37 -4.93
C LEU A 24 2.38 9.37 -5.96
N ALA A 25 2.05 8.08 -5.79
CA ALA A 25 2.46 7.07 -6.75
C ALA A 25 1.83 7.31 -8.12
N ARG A 26 0.65 7.90 -8.16
CA ARG A 26 -0.08 8.11 -9.42
C ARG A 26 0.30 9.39 -10.15
N MET A 27 1.10 10.26 -9.52
CA MET A 27 1.36 11.56 -10.14
C MET A 27 2.20 11.39 -11.41
N ALA A 28 2.07 12.33 -12.34
CA ALA A 28 2.92 12.33 -13.51
C ALA A 28 4.37 12.43 -13.05
N LEU A 29 5.25 11.66 -13.69
CA LEU A 29 6.65 11.65 -13.28
C LEU A 29 7.25 13.04 -13.46
N PRO A 30 7.67 13.70 -12.38
CA PRO A 30 8.28 15.03 -12.52
C PRO A 30 9.60 14.96 -13.29
N PRO A 31 9.99 16.04 -13.95
CA PRO A 31 11.32 16.07 -14.55
C PRO A 31 12.38 15.72 -13.50
N GLU A 32 13.35 14.93 -13.91
CA GLU A 32 14.46 14.49 -13.07
C GLU A 32 14.09 13.49 -12.00
N ALA A 33 12.80 13.13 -11.85
CA ALA A 33 12.41 12.10 -10.89
C ALA A 33 12.49 10.72 -11.55
N LEU A 34 12.54 9.69 -10.71
CA LEU A 34 12.67 8.32 -11.18
C LEU A 34 11.41 7.53 -10.82
N TYR A 35 11.04 6.59 -11.68
CA TYR A 35 9.91 5.71 -11.39
C TYR A 35 10.10 4.95 -10.09
N GLU A 36 11.34 4.66 -9.72
CA GLU A 36 11.62 3.96 -8.45
C GLU A 36 11.01 4.67 -7.27
N ASP A 37 11.04 6.00 -7.26
CA ASP A 37 10.48 6.75 -6.15
C ASP A 37 8.97 6.69 -6.11
N LEU A 38 8.33 6.70 -7.28
CA LEU A 38 6.89 6.52 -7.32
C LEU A 38 6.48 5.11 -6.92
N CYS A 39 7.27 4.11 -7.30
CA CYS A 39 7.03 2.74 -6.90
C CYS A 39 7.20 2.55 -5.39
N PHE A 40 8.13 3.30 -4.78
CA PHE A 40 8.25 3.29 -3.34
C PHE A 40 6.94 3.74 -2.69
N HIS A 41 6.33 4.81 -3.22
CA HIS A 41 5.05 5.28 -2.69
C HIS A 41 3.93 4.26 -2.93
N ALA A 42 3.98 3.53 -4.05
CA ALA A 42 3.00 2.46 -4.28
C ALA A 42 3.14 1.37 -3.21
N GLN A 43 4.37 0.99 -2.89
CA GLN A 43 4.63 0.01 -1.83
C GLN A 43 4.13 0.52 -0.48
N GLN A 44 4.42 1.79 -0.17
CA GLN A 44 3.97 2.37 1.09
C GLN A 44 2.45 2.43 1.18
N ALA A 45 1.79 2.71 0.05
CA ALA A 45 0.34 2.73 0.04
C ALA A 45 -0.23 1.36 0.40
N ALA A 46 0.31 0.30 -0.20
CA ALA A 46 -0.16 -1.06 0.07
C ALA A 46 0.11 -1.44 1.52
N GLU A 47 1.30 -1.14 2.01
CA GLU A 47 1.65 -1.49 3.39
C GLU A 47 0.73 -0.79 4.39
N LYS A 48 0.52 0.50 4.21
CA LYS A 48 -0.32 1.27 5.13
C LYS A 48 -1.78 0.85 5.05
N ALA A 49 -2.22 0.45 3.86
CA ALA A 49 -3.58 -0.06 3.70
C ALA A 49 -3.78 -1.35 4.48
N LEU A 50 -2.80 -2.27 4.42
CA LEU A 50 -2.88 -3.48 5.21
C LEU A 50 -2.90 -3.17 6.70
N LYS A 51 -2.09 -2.21 7.13
CA LYS A 51 -2.05 -1.83 8.54
C LYS A 51 -3.37 -1.22 8.99
N ALA A 52 -4.07 -0.51 8.10
CA ALA A 52 -5.40 -0.02 8.41
C ALA A 52 -6.35 -1.17 8.72
N VAL A 53 -6.25 -2.26 7.95
CA VAL A 53 -7.09 -3.42 8.17
C VAL A 53 -6.78 -4.07 9.52
N TYR A 54 -5.49 -4.20 9.85
CA TYR A 54 -5.12 -4.72 11.17
C TYR A 54 -5.75 -3.89 12.29
N GLN A 55 -5.61 -2.58 12.20
CA GLN A 55 -6.13 -1.69 13.25
C GLN A 55 -7.65 -1.75 13.32
N HIS A 56 -8.30 -1.92 12.19
CA HIS A 56 -9.76 -2.02 12.15
C HIS A 56 -10.26 -3.22 12.96
N HIS A 57 -9.51 -4.32 12.93
CA HIS A 57 -9.86 -5.51 13.68
C HIS A 57 -9.28 -5.52 15.09
N GLY A 58 -8.54 -4.50 15.47
CA GLY A 58 -7.90 -4.45 16.77
C GLY A 58 -6.72 -5.38 16.91
N TRP A 59 -6.14 -5.79 15.81
CA TRP A 59 -4.98 -6.69 15.80
C TRP A 59 -3.69 -5.89 15.75
N THR A 60 -2.65 -6.42 16.37
CA THR A 60 -1.31 -5.84 16.23
C THR A 60 -0.66 -6.43 14.97
N PHE A 61 0.24 -5.67 14.37
CA PHE A 61 0.97 -6.15 13.20
C PHE A 61 2.46 -6.13 13.50
N ARG A 62 3.18 -6.98 12.78
CA ARG A 62 4.64 -7.01 12.89
C ARG A 62 5.21 -5.75 12.25
N TYR A 63 6.33 -5.31 12.79
CA TYR A 63 7.02 -4.16 12.27
C TYR A 63 7.84 -4.62 11.07
N THR A 64 7.23 -4.66 9.91
CA THR A 64 7.84 -5.20 8.70
C THR A 64 7.32 -4.45 7.48
N HIS A 65 8.12 -4.44 6.43
CA HIS A 65 7.72 -3.93 5.13
C HIS A 65 7.34 -5.06 4.18
N ASP A 66 7.38 -6.31 4.64
CA ASP A 66 7.10 -7.47 3.79
C ASP A 66 5.60 -7.67 3.68
N LEU A 67 5.06 -7.32 2.50
CA LEU A 67 3.62 -7.39 2.26
C LEU A 67 3.11 -8.82 2.29
N LYS A 68 3.92 -9.78 1.83
CA LYS A 68 3.52 -11.18 1.87
C LYS A 68 3.34 -11.65 3.31
N GLU A 69 4.24 -11.25 4.18
CA GLU A 69 4.16 -11.61 5.58
C GLU A 69 2.89 -11.04 6.22
N LEU A 70 2.60 -9.77 5.93
CA LEU A 70 1.41 -9.13 6.47
C LEU A 70 0.14 -9.79 5.95
N ALA A 71 0.08 -10.09 4.65
CA ALA A 71 -1.11 -10.72 4.08
C ALA A 71 -1.31 -12.14 4.61
N THR A 72 -0.21 -12.90 4.73
CA THR A 72 -0.29 -14.27 5.24
C THR A 72 -0.78 -14.29 6.68
N ASP A 73 -0.31 -13.34 7.49
CA ASP A 73 -0.75 -13.25 8.87
C ASP A 73 -2.25 -12.93 8.97
N LEU A 74 -2.75 -12.07 8.08
CA LEU A 74 -4.18 -11.77 8.05
C LEU A 74 -5.00 -13.03 7.76
N VAL A 75 -4.51 -13.86 6.83
CA VAL A 75 -5.18 -15.12 6.54
C VAL A 75 -5.20 -16.01 7.78
N SER A 76 -4.09 -16.07 8.51
CA SER A 76 -4.02 -16.91 9.71
C SER A 76 -4.98 -16.42 10.80
N LYS A 77 -5.37 -15.16 10.75
CA LYS A 77 -6.33 -14.59 11.68
C LYS A 77 -7.78 -14.76 11.21
N GLY A 78 -7.97 -15.47 10.11
CA GLY A 78 -9.31 -15.82 9.64
C GLY A 78 -9.88 -14.89 8.57
N LEU A 79 -9.09 -13.94 8.09
CA LEU A 79 -9.57 -13.01 7.08
C LEU A 79 -9.40 -13.61 5.69
N ILE A 80 -10.36 -13.37 4.81
CA ILE A 80 -10.26 -13.79 3.43
C ILE A 80 -9.56 -12.69 2.65
N VAL A 81 -8.32 -12.96 2.22
CA VAL A 81 -7.52 -12.00 1.47
C VAL A 81 -7.62 -12.35 0.00
N PRO A 82 -8.14 -11.44 -0.84
CA PRO A 82 -8.31 -11.75 -2.26
C PRO A 82 -6.97 -11.94 -2.97
N PRO A 83 -6.97 -12.69 -4.08
CA PRO A 83 -5.72 -12.92 -4.82
C PRO A 83 -5.02 -11.64 -5.25
N GLU A 84 -5.77 -10.61 -5.65
CA GLU A 84 -5.16 -9.37 -6.10
C GLU A 84 -4.40 -8.66 -4.98
N VAL A 85 -4.80 -8.85 -3.73
CA VAL A 85 -4.07 -8.30 -2.59
C VAL A 85 -2.80 -9.11 -2.36
N ASP A 86 -2.91 -10.44 -2.44
CA ASP A 86 -1.74 -11.31 -2.28
C ASP A 86 -0.71 -11.04 -3.38
N ASP A 87 -1.18 -10.80 -4.60
CA ASP A 87 -0.30 -10.53 -5.74
C ASP A 87 0.51 -9.25 -5.53
N ALA A 88 -0.01 -8.32 -4.74
CA ALA A 88 0.68 -7.06 -4.48
C ALA A 88 1.97 -7.25 -3.68
N ALA A 89 2.25 -8.46 -3.20
CA ALA A 89 3.49 -8.72 -2.47
C ALA A 89 4.72 -8.41 -3.30
N VAL A 90 4.60 -8.40 -4.63
CA VAL A 90 5.73 -8.05 -5.49
C VAL A 90 6.23 -6.63 -5.24
N LEU A 91 5.40 -5.78 -4.62
CA LEU A 91 5.82 -4.41 -4.30
C LEU A 91 6.88 -4.35 -3.21
N THR A 92 7.06 -5.41 -2.45
CA THR A 92 7.94 -5.39 -1.28
C THR A 92 9.35 -4.93 -1.61
N SER A 93 9.87 -5.31 -2.77
CA SER A 93 11.23 -4.92 -3.14
C SER A 93 11.41 -3.41 -3.25
N PHE A 94 10.32 -2.68 -3.50
CA PHE A 94 10.42 -1.22 -3.60
C PHE A 94 10.52 -0.53 -2.24
N ALA A 95 10.40 -1.30 -1.14
CA ALA A 95 10.53 -0.71 0.18
C ALA A 95 11.94 -0.17 0.42
N TRP A 96 12.94 -0.82 -0.17
CA TRP A 96 14.32 -0.37 0.02
C TRP A 96 15.21 -0.59 -1.20
N GLU A 97 15.10 -1.71 -1.91
CA GLU A 97 16.09 -2.10 -2.92
C GLU A 97 16.23 -1.11 -4.07
N SER A 98 15.11 -0.67 -4.59
CA SER A 98 15.11 0.21 -5.76
C SER A 98 15.61 1.61 -5.45
N ARG A 99 15.83 1.91 -4.18
CA ARG A 99 16.27 3.24 -3.76
C ARG A 99 17.77 3.36 -3.61
N TYR A 100 18.48 2.25 -3.73
CA TYR A 100 19.95 2.24 -3.57
C TYR A 100 20.60 2.12 -4.94
N PRO A 101 21.46 3.09 -5.30
CA PRO A 101 22.15 3.01 -6.59
C PRO A 101 22.91 1.71 -6.75
N GLY A 102 22.86 1.16 -7.94
CA GLY A 102 23.60 -0.05 -8.26
C GLY A 102 22.88 -1.33 -7.93
N LEU A 103 21.65 -1.26 -7.38
CA LEU A 103 20.87 -2.44 -7.09
C LEU A 103 19.75 -2.58 -8.13
N GLY A 104 19.82 -3.66 -8.90
CA GLY A 104 18.78 -3.98 -9.86
C GLY A 104 18.78 -3.08 -11.08
N GLU A 105 17.89 -3.40 -12.00
CA GLU A 105 17.70 -2.64 -13.22
C GLU A 105 16.81 -1.44 -12.96
N PRO A 106 16.95 -0.38 -13.76
CA PRO A 106 16.01 0.74 -13.65
C PRO A 106 14.59 0.26 -13.87
N VAL A 107 13.67 0.85 -13.13
CA VAL A 107 12.25 0.50 -13.24
C VAL A 107 11.69 1.06 -14.55
N SER A 108 11.04 0.20 -15.32
CA SER A 108 10.42 0.61 -16.56
C SER A 108 9.05 1.24 -16.30
N GLU A 109 8.54 1.94 -17.31
CA GLU A 109 7.20 2.51 -17.20
C GLU A 109 6.15 1.41 -17.00
N LYS A 110 6.34 0.26 -17.66
CA LYS A 110 5.39 -0.84 -17.49
C LYS A 110 5.41 -1.37 -16.05
N GLU A 111 6.59 -1.54 -15.51
CA GLU A 111 6.70 -2.00 -14.12
C GLU A 111 6.07 -1.01 -13.16
N TYR A 112 6.25 0.29 -13.43
CA TYR A 112 5.64 1.32 -12.63
C TYR A 112 4.10 1.24 -12.69
N ARG A 113 3.55 1.10 -13.90
CA ARG A 113 2.09 1.01 -14.05
C ARG A 113 1.55 -0.22 -13.34
N ASP A 114 2.28 -1.34 -13.42
CA ASP A 114 1.87 -2.55 -12.70
C ASP A 114 1.91 -2.33 -11.19
N ALA A 115 2.93 -1.63 -10.72
CA ALA A 115 3.04 -1.34 -9.29
C ALA A 115 1.85 -0.51 -8.79
N VAL A 116 1.46 0.49 -9.56
CA VAL A 116 0.31 1.32 -9.19
C VAL A 116 -0.96 0.48 -9.14
N ARG A 117 -1.16 -0.41 -10.12
CA ARG A 117 -2.34 -1.27 -10.11
C ARG A 117 -2.38 -2.17 -8.87
N HIS A 118 -1.24 -2.73 -8.49
CA HIS A 118 -1.18 -3.54 -7.28
C HIS A 118 -1.54 -2.73 -6.04
N ALA A 119 -1.00 -1.53 -5.95
CA ALA A 119 -1.29 -0.69 -4.79
C ALA A 119 -2.78 -0.29 -4.75
N GLU A 120 -3.33 0.03 -5.91
CA GLU A 120 -4.75 0.38 -6.00
C GLU A 120 -5.65 -0.75 -5.51
N ALA A 121 -5.30 -1.99 -5.87
CA ALA A 121 -6.08 -3.13 -5.44
C ALA A 121 -6.09 -3.28 -3.92
N VAL A 122 -4.93 -3.10 -3.30
CA VAL A 122 -4.83 -3.22 -1.84
C VAL A 122 -5.60 -2.12 -1.14
N VAL A 123 -5.44 -0.88 -1.60
CA VAL A 123 -6.14 0.25 -0.99
C VAL A 123 -7.66 0.09 -1.13
N ALA A 124 -8.12 -0.31 -2.31
CA ALA A 124 -9.54 -0.51 -2.53
C ALA A 124 -10.10 -1.60 -1.62
N TRP A 125 -9.36 -2.68 -1.46
CA TRP A 125 -9.78 -3.76 -0.56
C TRP A 125 -9.84 -3.27 0.88
N ALA A 126 -8.84 -2.51 1.31
CA ALA A 126 -8.84 -1.98 2.68
C ALA A 126 -10.04 -1.05 2.90
N GLU A 127 -10.37 -0.23 1.90
CA GLU A 127 -11.54 0.63 2.02
C GLU A 127 -12.81 -0.19 2.21
N ARG A 128 -12.95 -1.29 1.48
CA ARG A 128 -14.10 -2.17 1.64
C ARG A 128 -14.13 -2.80 3.03
N GLU A 129 -12.96 -3.24 3.51
CA GLU A 129 -12.89 -3.88 4.82
C GLU A 129 -13.26 -2.91 5.95
N LEU A 130 -12.88 -1.65 5.80
CA LEU A 130 -13.23 -0.64 6.79
C LEU A 130 -14.64 -0.09 6.59
N GLY A 131 -15.35 -0.54 5.56
CA GLY A 131 -16.70 -0.06 5.30
C GLY A 131 -16.75 1.33 4.70
N GLN A 132 -15.65 1.76 4.06
CA GLN A 132 -15.58 3.09 3.48
C GLN A 132 -16.30 3.20 2.14
N LEU A 133 -16.45 2.07 1.44
CA LEU A 133 -17.12 2.06 0.15
C LEU A 133 -18.58 1.70 0.35
N LYS A 134 -19.46 2.57 -0.09
CA LYS A 134 -20.91 2.34 0.01
C LYS A 134 -21.34 1.39 -1.09
N GLY A 135 -22.53 0.80 -0.90
CA GLY A 135 -23.09 -0.09 -1.90
C GLY A 135 -22.57 -1.49 -1.83
N LYS A 136 -21.87 -1.84 -0.79
CA LYS A 136 -21.34 -3.18 -0.60
C LYS A 136 -22.23 -4.02 0.28
N GLN A 137 -23.38 -3.54 0.55
CA GLN A 137 -24.31 -4.19 1.47
C GLN A 137 -24.76 -5.54 0.97
#